data_89edfd07feb6735dcb83540339dfbbe6
#
_entry.id   89edfd07feb6735dcb83540339dfbbe6
#
_cell.length_a   1.000
_cell.length_b   1.000
_cell.length_c   1.000
_cell.angle_alpha   90.00
_cell.angle_beta   90.00
_cell.angle_gamma   90.00
#
_symmetry.space_group_name_H-M   'P 1'
#
loop_
_entity.id
_entity.type
_entity.pdbx_description
1 polymer ?
#
loop_
_entity_poly.entity_id
_entity_poly.type
_entity_poly.pdbx_seq_one_letter_code
_entity_poly.pdbx_strand_id
1 'polypeptide(L)'
;MQGSAAAVMLPASLALVRQAYADPVRRAKAIAVWAVGGTVAMAGGPVAGGALTSGLSWRAIFFLNLPAGLAAAVLLSRAPRSPRRVAPLDPAGQVTAVAALAALTFGVIDGGETGFGRPAVLGCLLLAVVAMAAFAIAETRAAHPMVPLGLFRSRTVTVCVAIGFAVNVAFYGVIFVLSLYFQRVLGQSAVTAGLEFLPMTALLPAANLASARLGSRFGPQAPIKAGLLVSVLGLVALLAVSARKVLLTAALVPAGTGLGLAVPSVIIVLLDAIPADQAGMAAGLLNSSRQVGGTLAVAVFAR
;
A
#
# COMPACT_ATOMS: atom_id res chain seq x y z
N MET A 1 -15.90 6.24 7.62
CA MET A 1 -15.61 5.45 8.84
C MET A 1 -14.69 4.24 8.59
N GLN A 2 -14.95 3.37 7.59
CA GLN A 2 -14.14 2.18 7.33
C GLN A 2 -12.67 2.49 6.96
N GLY A 3 -12.45 3.53 6.13
CA GLY A 3 -11.09 3.97 5.78
C GLY A 3 -10.30 4.50 6.99
N SER A 4 -10.96 5.23 7.90
CA SER A 4 -10.31 5.71 9.13
C SER A 4 -9.90 4.55 10.05
N ALA A 5 -10.75 3.51 10.18
CA ALA A 5 -10.40 2.32 10.93
C ALA A 5 -9.20 1.57 10.31
N ALA A 6 -9.18 1.41 8.98
CA ALA A 6 -8.05 0.78 8.27
C ALA A 6 -6.75 1.57 8.43
N ALA A 7 -6.82 2.91 8.40
CA ALA A 7 -5.66 3.77 8.57
C ALA A 7 -4.99 3.61 9.96
N VAL A 8 -5.78 3.33 11.00
CA VAL A 8 -5.26 3.05 12.35
C VAL A 8 -4.79 1.60 12.46
N MET A 9 -5.54 0.65 11.92
CA MET A 9 -5.30 -0.79 12.10
C MET A 9 -4.01 -1.26 11.42
N LEU A 10 -3.72 -0.81 10.20
CA LEU A 10 -2.56 -1.28 9.44
C LEU A 10 -1.22 -0.94 10.10
N PRO A 11 -0.92 0.34 10.47
CA PRO A 11 0.31 0.66 11.16
C PRO A 11 0.41 0.02 12.56
N ALA A 12 -0.71 -0.03 13.29
CA ALA A 12 -0.76 -0.64 14.61
C ALA A 12 -0.45 -2.15 14.56
N SER A 13 -0.94 -2.87 13.55
CA SER A 13 -0.67 -4.30 13.40
C SER A 13 0.82 -4.58 13.15
N LEU A 14 1.50 -3.76 12.34
CA LEU A 14 2.94 -3.88 12.12
C LEU A 14 3.76 -3.52 13.37
N ALA A 15 3.32 -2.50 14.12
CA ALA A 15 3.95 -2.16 15.38
C ALA A 15 3.86 -3.29 16.41
N LEU A 16 2.70 -3.97 16.49
CA LEU A 16 2.50 -5.17 17.32
C LEU A 16 3.44 -6.31 16.92
N VAL A 17 3.60 -6.58 15.63
CA VAL A 17 4.56 -7.58 15.13
C VAL A 17 5.99 -7.23 15.57
N ARG A 18 6.37 -5.95 15.45
CA ARG A 18 7.71 -5.49 15.87
C ARG A 18 7.95 -5.71 17.36
N GLN A 19 6.94 -5.49 18.20
CA GLN A 19 7.04 -5.65 19.65
C GLN A 19 6.98 -7.13 20.09
N ALA A 20 6.15 -7.94 19.41
CA ALA A 20 5.95 -9.34 19.78
C ALA A 20 7.18 -10.22 19.43
N TYR A 21 7.96 -9.84 18.42
CA TYR A 21 9.09 -10.61 17.94
C TYR A 21 10.40 -9.84 18.04
N ALA A 22 11.16 -10.06 19.09
CA ALA A 22 12.51 -9.48 19.26
C ALA A 22 13.52 -10.09 18.26
N ASP A 23 13.41 -11.41 18.00
CA ASP A 23 14.27 -12.12 17.06
C ASP A 23 13.99 -11.67 15.61
N PRO A 24 15.01 -11.19 14.86
CA PRO A 24 14.85 -10.71 13.50
C PRO A 24 14.28 -11.76 12.53
N VAL A 25 14.67 -13.04 12.67
CA VAL A 25 14.22 -14.12 11.78
C VAL A 25 12.74 -14.42 12.00
N ARG A 26 12.31 -14.52 13.26
CA ARG A 26 10.89 -14.74 13.60
C ARG A 26 10.04 -13.53 13.18
N ARG A 27 10.54 -12.32 13.38
CA ARG A 27 9.88 -11.08 12.94
C ARG A 27 9.70 -11.03 11.43
N ALA A 28 10.74 -11.37 10.65
CA ALA A 28 10.65 -11.42 9.19
C ALA A 28 9.58 -12.42 8.71
N LYS A 29 9.50 -13.60 9.35
CA LYS A 29 8.45 -14.59 9.07
C LYS A 29 7.06 -14.05 9.41
N ALA A 30 6.89 -13.39 10.55
CA ALA A 30 5.62 -12.80 10.97
C ALA A 30 5.15 -11.70 10.00
N ILE A 31 6.06 -10.83 9.54
CA ILE A 31 5.77 -9.81 8.53
C ILE A 31 5.38 -10.45 7.18
N ALA A 32 6.05 -11.53 6.76
CA ALA A 32 5.70 -12.24 5.55
C ALA A 32 4.30 -12.88 5.64
N VAL A 33 3.95 -13.49 6.77
CA VAL A 33 2.60 -14.04 7.01
C VAL A 33 1.55 -12.92 7.03
N TRP A 34 1.85 -11.79 7.67
CA TRP A 34 1.00 -10.61 7.65
C TRP A 34 0.73 -10.13 6.21
N ALA A 35 1.79 -10.06 5.37
CA ALA A 35 1.66 -9.68 3.97
C ALA A 35 0.84 -10.69 3.15
N VAL A 36 0.95 -11.99 3.46
CA VAL A 36 0.10 -13.04 2.86
C VAL A 36 -1.39 -12.77 3.15
N GLY A 37 -1.74 -12.43 4.40
CA GLY A 37 -3.11 -12.07 4.74
C GLY A 37 -3.67 -10.94 3.88
N GLY A 38 -2.89 -9.88 3.68
CA GLY A 38 -3.24 -8.75 2.80
C GLY A 38 -3.42 -9.17 1.33
N THR A 39 -2.54 -10.02 0.81
CA THR A 39 -2.62 -10.48 -0.59
C THR A 39 -3.74 -11.47 -0.83
N VAL A 40 -4.07 -12.34 0.13
CA VAL A 40 -5.24 -13.23 0.06
C VAL A 40 -6.53 -12.41 0.05
N ALA A 41 -6.63 -11.38 0.90
CA ALA A 41 -7.76 -10.47 0.90
C ALA A 41 -7.89 -9.69 -0.42
N MET A 42 -6.77 -9.26 -1.01
CA MET A 42 -6.75 -8.57 -2.29
C MET A 42 -7.18 -9.49 -3.45
N ALA A 43 -6.72 -10.73 -3.49
CA ALA A 43 -7.08 -11.71 -4.53
C ALA A 43 -8.52 -12.21 -4.38
N GLY A 44 -8.98 -12.44 -3.14
CA GLY A 44 -10.32 -12.91 -2.83
C GLY A 44 -11.40 -11.82 -2.91
N GLY A 45 -11.00 -10.54 -2.74
CA GLY A 45 -11.92 -9.41 -2.68
C GLY A 45 -12.87 -9.29 -3.88
N PRO A 46 -12.38 -9.29 -5.12
CA PRO A 46 -13.25 -9.22 -6.32
C PRO A 46 -14.22 -10.39 -6.43
N VAL A 47 -13.77 -11.60 -6.09
CA VAL A 47 -14.61 -12.82 -6.15
C VAL A 47 -15.68 -12.79 -5.07
N ALA A 48 -15.31 -12.55 -3.82
CA ALA A 48 -16.23 -12.45 -2.70
C ALA A 48 -17.18 -11.24 -2.87
N GLY A 49 -16.65 -10.10 -3.28
CA GLY A 49 -17.45 -8.89 -3.55
C GLY A 49 -18.45 -9.08 -4.68
N GLY A 50 -18.02 -9.70 -5.78
CA GLY A 50 -18.89 -10.03 -6.91
C GLY A 50 -20.01 -11.01 -6.52
N ALA A 51 -19.67 -12.10 -5.81
CA ALA A 51 -20.64 -13.09 -5.33
C ALA A 51 -21.66 -12.47 -4.35
N LEU A 52 -21.21 -11.66 -3.41
CA LEU A 52 -22.10 -11.00 -2.43
C LEU A 52 -23.00 -9.96 -3.11
N THR A 53 -22.46 -9.19 -4.06
CA THR A 53 -23.23 -8.16 -4.76
C THR A 53 -24.30 -8.77 -5.67
N SER A 54 -23.98 -9.85 -6.37
CA SER A 54 -24.92 -10.53 -7.28
C SER A 54 -25.90 -11.42 -6.55
N GLY A 55 -25.50 -12.08 -5.45
CA GLY A 55 -26.35 -13.03 -4.71
C GLY A 55 -27.21 -12.40 -3.62
N LEU A 56 -26.78 -11.29 -3.02
CA LEU A 56 -27.48 -10.64 -1.90
C LEU A 56 -27.72 -9.15 -2.17
N SER A 57 -26.72 -8.33 -1.94
CA SER A 57 -26.72 -6.91 -2.27
C SER A 57 -25.31 -6.32 -2.04
N TRP A 58 -25.03 -5.13 -2.60
CA TRP A 58 -23.80 -4.41 -2.33
C TRP A 58 -23.55 -4.13 -0.82
N ARG A 59 -24.61 -4.06 -0.02
CA ARG A 59 -24.54 -3.88 1.44
C ARG A 59 -23.91 -5.09 2.15
N ALA A 60 -24.03 -6.28 1.58
CA ALA A 60 -23.48 -7.51 2.15
C ALA A 60 -21.95 -7.47 2.26
N ILE A 61 -21.27 -6.72 1.37
CA ILE A 61 -19.82 -6.50 1.42
C ILE A 61 -19.40 -5.89 2.76
N PHE A 62 -20.20 -4.96 3.28
CA PHE A 62 -19.90 -4.29 4.57
C PHE A 62 -20.16 -5.24 5.75
N PHE A 63 -21.20 -6.08 5.65
CA PHE A 63 -21.50 -7.06 6.70
C PHE A 63 -20.43 -8.15 6.83
N LEU A 64 -19.70 -8.46 5.77
CA LEU A 64 -18.57 -9.39 5.81
C LEU A 64 -17.47 -8.92 6.80
N ASN A 65 -17.33 -7.62 7.01
CA ASN A 65 -16.36 -7.08 7.95
C ASN A 65 -16.75 -7.30 9.43
N LEU A 66 -18.01 -7.58 9.74
CA LEU A 66 -18.45 -7.80 11.13
C LEU A 66 -17.85 -9.10 11.71
N PRO A 67 -18.01 -10.29 11.09
CA PRO A 67 -17.39 -11.50 11.59
C PRO A 67 -15.86 -11.43 11.57
N ALA A 68 -15.27 -10.82 10.53
CA ALA A 68 -13.82 -10.63 10.46
C ALA A 68 -13.31 -9.70 11.58
N GLY A 69 -14.02 -8.61 11.86
CA GLY A 69 -13.69 -7.68 12.95
C GLY A 69 -13.86 -8.31 14.32
N LEU A 70 -14.92 -9.10 14.53
CA LEU A 70 -15.12 -9.83 15.78
C LEU A 70 -14.02 -10.87 16.03
N ALA A 71 -13.67 -11.65 15.01
CA ALA A 71 -12.55 -12.60 15.09
C ALA A 71 -11.23 -11.89 15.42
N ALA A 72 -10.94 -10.76 14.74
CA ALA A 72 -9.77 -9.96 15.02
C ALA A 72 -9.78 -9.42 16.46
N ALA A 73 -10.91 -8.93 16.97
CA ALA A 73 -11.04 -8.43 18.34
C ALA A 73 -10.79 -9.54 19.38
N VAL A 74 -11.34 -10.74 19.16
CA VAL A 74 -11.10 -11.91 20.01
C VAL A 74 -9.63 -12.33 20.01
N LEU A 75 -8.98 -12.34 18.84
CA LEU A 75 -7.56 -12.66 18.74
C LEU A 75 -6.68 -11.58 19.41
N LEU A 76 -7.01 -10.31 19.22
CA LEU A 76 -6.28 -9.19 19.84
C LEU A 76 -6.44 -9.17 21.36
N SER A 77 -7.55 -9.63 21.91
CA SER A 77 -7.73 -9.73 23.36
C SER A 77 -6.71 -10.66 24.02
N ARG A 78 -6.15 -11.61 23.27
CA ARG A 78 -5.10 -12.56 23.68
C ARG A 78 -3.67 -12.06 23.36
N ALA A 79 -3.53 -10.96 22.63
CA ALA A 79 -2.23 -10.42 22.28
C ALA A 79 -1.58 -9.70 23.46
N PRO A 80 -0.24 -9.72 23.59
CA PRO A 80 0.47 -8.95 24.59
C PRO A 80 0.12 -7.46 24.47
N ARG A 81 -0.15 -6.83 25.61
CA ARG A 81 -0.45 -5.39 25.63
C ARG A 81 0.83 -4.59 25.39
N SER A 82 0.75 -3.67 24.46
CA SER A 82 1.81 -2.65 24.28
C SER A 82 1.95 -1.78 25.51
N PRO A 83 3.17 -1.40 25.90
CA PRO A 83 3.38 -0.37 26.90
C PRO A 83 2.65 0.92 26.48
N ARG A 84 1.78 1.41 27.36
CA ARG A 84 1.10 2.69 27.11
C ARG A 84 2.12 3.81 27.25
N ARG A 85 2.43 4.48 26.15
CA ARG A 85 3.13 5.77 26.15
C ARG A 85 2.12 6.83 25.80
N VAL A 86 1.93 7.79 26.71
CA VAL A 86 1.16 9.01 26.40
C VAL A 86 2.10 9.88 25.56
N ALA A 87 1.92 9.83 24.24
CA ALA A 87 2.57 10.80 23.38
C ALA A 87 1.65 12.02 23.26
N PRO A 88 2.17 13.23 23.45
CA PRO A 88 1.40 14.44 23.19
C PRO A 88 0.96 14.45 21.72
N LEU A 89 -0.29 14.86 21.50
CA LEU A 89 -0.84 15.02 20.16
C LEU A 89 -0.18 16.22 19.47
N ASP A 90 0.10 16.09 18.19
CA ASP A 90 0.45 17.20 17.32
C ASP A 90 -0.76 17.58 16.43
N PRO A 91 -1.68 18.43 16.91
CA PRO A 91 -2.86 18.79 16.15
C PRO A 91 -2.53 19.57 14.87
N ALA A 92 -1.47 20.38 14.89
CA ALA A 92 -1.06 21.17 13.74
C ALA A 92 -0.50 20.26 12.63
N GLY A 93 0.38 19.33 12.97
CA GLY A 93 0.88 18.32 12.03
C GLY A 93 -0.25 17.46 11.47
N GLN A 94 -1.16 16.97 12.34
CA GLN A 94 -2.28 16.13 11.90
C GLN A 94 -3.23 16.86 10.95
N VAL A 95 -3.68 18.05 11.28
CA VAL A 95 -4.61 18.82 10.45
C VAL A 95 -3.99 19.18 9.10
N THR A 96 -2.74 19.64 9.10
CA THR A 96 -2.04 20.00 7.86
C THR A 96 -1.74 18.80 6.98
N ALA A 97 -1.36 17.64 7.56
CA ALA A 97 -1.17 16.39 6.81
C ALA A 97 -2.48 15.90 6.18
N VAL A 98 -3.58 15.88 6.95
CA VAL A 98 -4.90 15.48 6.44
C VAL A 98 -5.37 16.43 5.34
N ALA A 99 -5.23 17.75 5.53
CA ALA A 99 -5.58 18.74 4.52
C ALA A 99 -4.75 18.57 3.24
N ALA A 100 -3.43 18.36 3.36
CA ALA A 100 -2.55 18.14 2.23
C ALA A 100 -2.93 16.90 1.43
N LEU A 101 -3.11 15.75 2.11
CA LEU A 101 -3.47 14.49 1.46
C LEU A 101 -4.88 14.52 0.87
N ALA A 102 -5.86 15.10 1.56
CA ALA A 102 -7.23 15.23 1.07
C ALA A 102 -7.29 16.13 -0.16
N ALA A 103 -6.64 17.30 -0.11
CA ALA A 103 -6.62 18.25 -1.21
C ALA A 103 -5.85 17.68 -2.43
N LEU A 104 -4.73 16.97 -2.20
CA LEU A 104 -3.99 16.29 -3.25
C LEU A 104 -4.87 15.21 -3.91
N THR A 105 -5.46 14.33 -3.10
CA THR A 105 -6.28 13.22 -3.59
C THR A 105 -7.47 13.74 -4.39
N PHE A 106 -8.21 14.70 -3.85
CA PHE A 106 -9.36 15.29 -4.53
C PHE A 106 -8.94 16.01 -5.82
N GLY A 107 -7.92 16.87 -5.74
CA GLY A 107 -7.44 17.63 -6.92
C GLY A 107 -6.92 16.73 -8.02
N VAL A 108 -6.30 15.62 -7.69
CA VAL A 108 -5.76 14.68 -8.69
C VAL A 108 -6.89 13.82 -9.29
N ILE A 109 -7.86 13.34 -8.51
CA ILE A 109 -9.01 12.58 -9.01
C ILE A 109 -9.91 13.47 -9.88
N ASP A 110 -10.34 14.61 -9.37
CA ASP A 110 -11.20 15.55 -10.12
C ASP A 110 -10.49 16.09 -11.37
N GLY A 111 -9.18 16.36 -11.27
CA GLY A 111 -8.36 16.76 -12.41
C GLY A 111 -8.26 15.70 -13.51
N GLY A 112 -8.27 14.42 -13.14
CA GLY A 112 -8.32 13.29 -14.08
C GLY A 112 -9.66 13.22 -14.82
N GLU A 113 -10.78 13.47 -14.14
CA GLU A 113 -12.12 13.41 -14.72
C GLU A 113 -12.50 14.67 -15.50
N THR A 114 -12.17 15.85 -14.99
CA THR A 114 -12.69 17.13 -15.47
C THR A 114 -11.65 18.02 -16.14
N GLY A 115 -10.39 17.66 -16.06
CA GLY A 115 -9.24 18.40 -16.60
C GLY A 115 -8.52 19.27 -15.55
N PHE A 116 -7.18 19.23 -15.60
CA PHE A 116 -6.32 19.93 -14.64
C PHE A 116 -6.32 21.47 -14.78
N GLY A 117 -6.92 22.01 -15.83
CA GLY A 117 -7.06 23.47 -16.02
C GLY A 117 -8.22 24.11 -15.26
N ARG A 118 -9.09 23.33 -14.60
CA ARG A 118 -10.22 23.89 -13.86
C ARG A 118 -9.77 24.65 -12.61
N PRO A 119 -10.35 25.83 -12.32
CA PRO A 119 -9.97 26.61 -11.14
C PRO A 119 -10.11 25.85 -9.83
N ALA A 120 -11.12 24.99 -9.68
CA ALA A 120 -11.33 24.18 -8.49
C ALA A 120 -10.19 23.15 -8.29
N VAL A 121 -9.76 22.49 -9.37
CA VAL A 121 -8.65 21.52 -9.36
C VAL A 121 -7.33 22.23 -9.02
N LEU A 122 -7.06 23.37 -9.67
CA LEU A 122 -5.86 24.18 -9.38
C LEU A 122 -5.86 24.69 -7.94
N GLY A 123 -7.02 25.11 -7.43
CA GLY A 123 -7.21 25.51 -6.03
C GLY A 123 -6.91 24.36 -5.06
N CYS A 124 -7.39 23.16 -5.34
CA CYS A 124 -7.10 21.98 -4.52
C CYS A 124 -5.62 21.60 -4.57
N LEU A 125 -4.99 21.62 -5.75
CA LEU A 125 -3.56 21.32 -5.88
C LEU A 125 -2.68 22.37 -5.18
N LEU A 126 -3.05 23.65 -5.30
CA LEU A 126 -2.39 24.74 -4.56
C LEU A 126 -2.55 24.55 -3.04
N LEU A 127 -3.78 24.24 -2.58
CA LEU A 127 -4.04 23.93 -1.17
C LEU A 127 -3.20 22.75 -0.69
N ALA A 128 -3.05 21.71 -1.51
CA ALA A 128 -2.21 20.55 -1.18
C ALA A 128 -0.74 20.96 -0.98
N VAL A 129 -0.19 21.80 -1.87
CA VAL A 129 1.18 22.31 -1.75
C VAL A 129 1.34 23.19 -0.52
N VAL A 130 0.42 24.13 -0.28
CA VAL A 130 0.44 25.03 0.89
C VAL A 130 0.30 24.24 2.19
N ALA A 131 -0.62 23.29 2.25
CA ALA A 131 -0.81 22.44 3.43
C ALA A 131 0.39 21.52 3.67
N MET A 132 1.06 21.02 2.63
CA MET A 132 2.29 20.24 2.77
C MET A 132 3.45 21.10 3.28
N ALA A 133 3.59 22.33 2.80
CA ALA A 133 4.57 23.28 3.32
C ALA A 133 4.28 23.63 4.79
N ALA A 134 3.00 23.88 5.12
CA ALA A 134 2.57 24.13 6.49
C ALA A 134 2.84 22.93 7.40
N PHE A 135 2.60 21.70 6.91
CA PHE A 135 2.97 20.45 7.60
C PHE A 135 4.47 20.40 7.90
N ALA A 136 5.31 20.61 6.88
CA ALA A 136 6.76 20.60 7.07
C ALA A 136 7.22 21.66 8.10
N ILE A 137 6.63 22.84 8.08
CA ILE A 137 6.92 23.91 9.06
C ILE A 137 6.42 23.50 10.47
N ALA A 138 5.22 22.94 10.58
CA ALA A 138 4.68 22.48 11.86
C ALA A 138 5.57 21.40 12.47
N GLU A 139 5.97 20.39 11.70
CA GLU A 139 6.86 19.30 12.14
C GLU A 139 8.24 19.80 12.57
N THR A 140 8.79 20.85 11.95
CA THR A 140 10.09 21.42 12.38
C THR A 140 9.98 22.23 13.65
N ARG A 141 8.79 22.73 14.00
CA ARG A 141 8.56 23.58 15.18
C ARG A 141 7.92 22.82 16.35
N ALA A 142 7.34 21.66 16.10
CA ALA A 142 6.68 20.86 17.12
C ALA A 142 7.69 20.32 18.12
N ALA A 143 7.37 20.44 19.42
CA ALA A 143 8.16 19.81 20.50
C ALA A 143 8.10 18.27 20.40
N HIS A 144 6.99 17.73 19.89
CA HIS A 144 6.75 16.30 19.68
C HIS A 144 6.18 16.07 18.29
N PRO A 145 7.02 16.11 17.25
CA PRO A 145 6.56 15.98 15.87
C PRO A 145 5.96 14.61 15.60
N MET A 146 4.87 14.56 14.82
CA MET A 146 4.22 13.33 14.39
C MET A 146 5.13 12.50 13.48
N VAL A 147 5.85 13.18 12.57
CA VAL A 147 6.85 12.60 11.67
C VAL A 147 8.15 13.38 11.82
N PRO A 148 9.08 12.97 12.72
CA PRO A 148 10.36 13.65 12.84
C PRO A 148 11.08 13.68 11.48
N LEU A 149 11.18 14.87 10.86
CA LEU A 149 11.82 15.02 9.53
C LEU A 149 13.27 14.54 9.52
N GLY A 150 13.89 14.44 10.71
CA GLY A 150 15.20 13.82 10.89
C GLY A 150 15.29 12.36 10.44
N LEU A 151 14.17 11.64 10.36
CA LEU A 151 14.12 10.28 9.80
C LEU A 151 14.55 10.22 8.34
N PHE A 152 14.24 11.24 7.56
CA PHE A 152 14.64 11.32 6.16
C PHE A 152 16.14 11.59 5.96
N ARG A 153 16.89 11.90 7.03
CA ARG A 153 18.36 11.91 6.99
C ARG A 153 18.91 10.48 6.86
N SER A 154 18.16 9.48 7.30
CA SER A 154 18.50 8.07 7.04
C SER A 154 18.19 7.74 5.59
N ARG A 155 19.25 7.45 4.81
CA ARG A 155 19.13 7.01 3.42
C ARG A 155 18.25 5.76 3.30
N THR A 156 18.34 4.87 4.28
CA THR A 156 17.53 3.63 4.31
C THR A 156 16.05 3.94 4.39
N VAL A 157 15.64 4.83 5.31
CA VAL A 157 14.23 5.23 5.46
C VAL A 157 13.72 5.89 4.18
N THR A 158 14.46 6.87 3.66
CA THR A 158 14.08 7.58 2.43
C THR A 158 13.92 6.63 1.24
N VAL A 159 14.87 5.71 1.06
CA VAL A 159 14.80 4.71 -0.03
C VAL A 159 13.62 3.75 0.16
N CYS A 160 13.37 3.26 1.37
CA CYS A 160 12.22 2.38 1.64
C CYS A 160 10.88 3.07 1.35
N VAL A 161 10.73 4.33 1.76
CA VAL A 161 9.52 5.13 1.50
C VAL A 161 9.36 5.40 0.00
N ALA A 162 10.43 5.74 -0.70
CA ALA A 162 10.43 5.95 -2.15
C ALA A 162 10.09 4.66 -2.92
N ILE A 163 10.64 3.52 -2.52
CA ILE A 163 10.29 2.21 -3.10
C ILE A 163 8.81 1.92 -2.86
N GLY A 164 8.31 2.15 -1.64
CA GLY A 164 6.89 1.96 -1.32
C GLY A 164 5.97 2.78 -2.22
N PHE A 165 6.31 4.04 -2.46
CA PHE A 165 5.62 4.93 -3.39
C PHE A 165 5.65 4.37 -4.82
N ALA A 166 6.85 4.13 -5.37
CA ALA A 166 7.04 3.69 -6.76
C ALA A 166 6.36 2.35 -7.06
N VAL A 167 6.44 1.39 -6.12
CA VAL A 167 5.78 0.09 -6.21
C VAL A 167 4.27 0.24 -6.32
N ASN A 168 3.66 1.14 -5.55
CA ASN A 168 2.21 1.34 -5.62
C ASN A 168 1.80 2.13 -6.87
N VAL A 169 2.61 3.09 -7.34
CA VAL A 169 2.39 3.72 -8.64
C VAL A 169 2.37 2.68 -9.75
N ALA A 170 3.37 1.79 -9.79
CA ALA A 170 3.44 0.75 -10.81
C ALA A 170 2.26 -0.24 -10.71
N PHE A 171 1.95 -0.73 -9.50
CA PHE A 171 0.89 -1.72 -9.28
C PHE A 171 -0.49 -1.21 -9.65
N TYR A 172 -0.89 -0.07 -9.07
CA TYR A 172 -2.22 0.48 -9.34
C TYR A 172 -2.33 1.09 -10.74
N GLY A 173 -1.23 1.62 -11.29
CA GLY A 173 -1.16 2.10 -12.65
C GLY A 173 -1.41 0.99 -13.67
N VAL A 174 -0.75 -0.15 -13.52
CA VAL A 174 -0.95 -1.33 -14.39
C VAL A 174 -2.37 -1.86 -14.27
N ILE A 175 -2.89 -2.03 -13.05
CA ILE A 175 -4.27 -2.50 -12.85
C ILE A 175 -5.26 -1.56 -13.53
N PHE A 176 -5.10 -0.25 -13.35
CA PHE A 176 -6.02 0.73 -13.91
C PHE A 176 -5.98 0.75 -15.43
N VAL A 177 -4.81 0.88 -16.05
CA VAL A 177 -4.64 0.93 -17.51
C VAL A 177 -5.13 -0.36 -18.16
N LEU A 178 -4.73 -1.52 -17.63
CA LEU A 178 -5.17 -2.79 -18.21
C LEU A 178 -6.65 -3.09 -17.95
N SER A 179 -7.22 -2.63 -16.84
CA SER A 179 -8.66 -2.73 -16.61
C SER A 179 -9.45 -1.96 -17.66
N LEU A 180 -9.00 -0.75 -18.00
CA LEU A 180 -9.61 0.03 -19.11
C LEU A 180 -9.40 -0.65 -20.44
N TYR A 181 -8.22 -1.17 -20.71
CA TYR A 181 -7.92 -1.88 -21.94
C TYR A 181 -8.81 -3.11 -22.12
N PHE A 182 -8.92 -3.96 -21.10
CA PHE A 182 -9.77 -5.15 -21.14
C PHE A 182 -11.26 -4.80 -21.34
N GLN A 183 -11.74 -3.76 -20.67
CA GLN A 183 -13.16 -3.38 -20.75
C GLN A 183 -13.48 -2.57 -22.00
N ARG A 184 -12.70 -1.54 -22.33
CA ARG A 184 -13.03 -0.60 -23.43
C ARG A 184 -12.54 -1.07 -24.79
N VAL A 185 -11.37 -1.73 -24.85
CA VAL A 185 -10.77 -2.17 -26.11
C VAL A 185 -11.18 -3.60 -26.46
N LEU A 186 -11.13 -4.52 -25.47
CA LEU A 186 -11.49 -5.93 -25.69
C LEU A 186 -12.96 -6.24 -25.39
N GLY A 187 -13.77 -5.25 -24.96
CA GLY A 187 -15.19 -5.40 -24.71
C GLY A 187 -15.57 -6.38 -23.58
N GLN A 188 -14.63 -6.67 -22.66
CA GLN A 188 -14.87 -7.62 -21.58
C GLN A 188 -15.77 -7.02 -20.49
N SER A 189 -16.54 -7.89 -19.83
CA SER A 189 -17.24 -7.49 -18.61
C SER A 189 -16.25 -7.14 -17.49
N ALA A 190 -16.67 -6.32 -16.52
CA ALA A 190 -15.84 -5.96 -15.37
C ALA A 190 -15.34 -7.19 -14.57
N VAL A 191 -16.19 -8.23 -14.49
CA VAL A 191 -15.83 -9.50 -13.82
C VAL A 191 -14.73 -10.22 -14.59
N THR A 192 -14.88 -10.36 -15.92
CA THR A 192 -13.87 -11.02 -16.77
C THR A 192 -12.55 -10.27 -16.73
N ALA A 193 -12.59 -8.94 -16.85
CA ALA A 193 -11.40 -8.09 -16.72
C ALA A 193 -10.72 -8.26 -15.36
N GLY A 194 -11.50 -8.37 -14.28
CA GLY A 194 -10.98 -8.64 -12.93
C GLY A 194 -10.27 -10.01 -12.83
N LEU A 195 -10.80 -11.04 -13.48
CA LEU A 195 -10.21 -12.38 -13.50
C LEU A 195 -8.85 -12.42 -14.23
N GLU A 196 -8.61 -11.51 -15.20
CA GLU A 196 -7.31 -11.40 -15.88
C GLU A 196 -6.16 -11.00 -14.94
N PHE A 197 -6.47 -10.41 -13.77
CA PHE A 197 -5.48 -10.08 -12.76
C PHE A 197 -5.18 -11.23 -11.78
N LEU A 198 -5.95 -12.32 -11.81
CA LEU A 198 -5.70 -13.48 -10.94
C LEU A 198 -4.29 -14.05 -11.07
N PRO A 199 -3.70 -14.23 -12.27
CA PRO A 199 -2.33 -14.71 -12.39
C PRO A 199 -1.30 -13.79 -11.72
N MET A 200 -1.52 -12.46 -11.78
CA MET A 200 -0.69 -11.47 -11.11
C MET A 200 -0.75 -11.63 -9.58
N THR A 201 -1.93 -11.90 -9.03
CA THR A 201 -2.17 -11.93 -7.58
C THR A 201 -1.99 -13.32 -6.98
N ALA A 202 -2.19 -14.39 -7.75
CA ALA A 202 -2.15 -15.77 -7.26
C ALA A 202 -0.79 -16.18 -6.68
N LEU A 203 0.29 -15.68 -7.25
CA LEU A 203 1.65 -15.99 -6.78
C LEU A 203 2.17 -15.03 -5.70
N LEU A 204 1.47 -13.93 -5.41
CA LEU A 204 1.87 -12.98 -4.38
C LEU A 204 2.08 -13.62 -2.99
N PRO A 205 1.18 -14.49 -2.49
CA PRO A 205 1.38 -15.13 -1.19
C PRO A 205 2.65 -15.99 -1.15
N ALA A 206 2.92 -16.77 -2.20
CA ALA A 206 4.12 -17.59 -2.30
C ALA A 206 5.39 -16.71 -2.38
N ALA A 207 5.35 -15.62 -3.14
CA ALA A 207 6.43 -14.66 -3.24
C ALA A 207 6.69 -13.94 -1.90
N ASN A 208 5.65 -13.59 -1.14
CA ASN A 208 5.80 -13.01 0.20
C ASN A 208 6.53 -13.97 1.16
N LEU A 209 6.19 -15.27 1.12
CA LEU A 209 6.88 -16.29 1.92
C LEU A 209 8.32 -16.52 1.44
N ALA A 210 8.54 -16.53 0.12
CA ALA A 210 9.86 -16.64 -0.48
C ALA A 210 10.76 -15.46 -0.11
N SER A 211 10.19 -14.25 0.02
CA SER A 211 10.88 -13.05 0.48
C SER A 211 11.58 -13.26 1.83
N ALA A 212 10.88 -13.85 2.80
CA ALA A 212 11.46 -14.11 4.11
C ALA A 212 12.60 -15.14 4.07
N ARG A 213 12.47 -16.22 3.24
CA ARG A 213 13.51 -17.22 3.05
C ARG A 213 14.74 -16.65 2.34
N LEU A 214 14.52 -15.87 1.29
CA LEU A 214 15.60 -15.23 0.55
C LEU A 214 16.34 -14.21 1.42
N GLY A 215 15.59 -13.43 2.18
CA GLY A 215 16.14 -12.45 3.12
C GLY A 215 16.96 -13.08 4.24
N SER A 216 16.53 -14.25 4.78
CA SER A 216 17.29 -14.96 5.81
C SER A 216 18.59 -15.57 5.29
N ARG A 217 18.67 -15.91 4.00
CA ARG A 217 19.85 -16.55 3.39
C ARG A 217 20.85 -15.53 2.82
N PHE A 218 20.36 -14.47 2.19
CA PHE A 218 21.17 -13.52 1.41
C PHE A 218 21.09 -12.07 1.92
N GLY A 219 20.45 -11.89 3.08
CA GLY A 219 20.20 -10.56 3.65
C GLY A 219 18.91 -9.88 3.09
N PRO A 220 18.33 -8.95 3.85
CA PRO A 220 17.02 -8.38 3.54
C PRO A 220 16.98 -7.50 2.28
N GLN A 221 18.14 -7.08 1.77
CA GLN A 221 18.23 -6.34 0.51
C GLN A 221 18.10 -7.22 -0.73
N ALA A 222 18.43 -8.51 -0.64
CA ALA A 222 18.40 -9.42 -1.79
C ALA A 222 16.98 -9.60 -2.37
N PRO A 223 15.93 -9.87 -1.58
CA PRO A 223 14.56 -9.97 -2.10
C PRO A 223 14.03 -8.62 -2.62
N ILE A 224 14.47 -7.48 -2.09
CA ILE A 224 14.11 -6.16 -2.63
C ILE A 224 14.67 -6.01 -4.04
N LYS A 225 15.97 -6.23 -4.24
CA LYS A 225 16.62 -6.10 -5.54
C LYS A 225 16.06 -7.09 -6.56
N ALA A 226 15.96 -8.36 -6.17
CA ALA A 226 15.40 -9.41 -7.03
C ALA A 226 13.94 -9.12 -7.39
N GLY A 227 13.13 -8.73 -6.41
CA GLY A 227 11.72 -8.41 -6.60
C GLY A 227 11.49 -7.21 -7.53
N LEU A 228 12.24 -6.13 -7.32
CA LEU A 228 12.16 -4.95 -8.19
C LEU A 228 12.61 -5.30 -9.62
N LEU A 229 13.69 -6.05 -9.78
CA LEU A 229 14.15 -6.48 -11.10
C LEU A 229 13.10 -7.33 -11.82
N VAL A 230 12.54 -8.33 -11.14
CA VAL A 230 11.48 -9.19 -11.70
C VAL A 230 10.24 -8.36 -12.06
N SER A 231 9.84 -7.39 -11.22
CA SER A 231 8.74 -6.49 -11.54
C SER A 231 9.02 -5.64 -12.77
N VAL A 232 10.22 -5.05 -12.87
CA VAL A 232 10.61 -4.23 -14.03
C VAL A 232 10.60 -5.07 -15.31
N LEU A 233 11.14 -6.30 -15.26
CA LEU A 233 11.10 -7.21 -16.41
C LEU A 233 9.66 -7.55 -16.82
N GLY A 234 8.76 -7.77 -15.86
CA GLY A 234 7.34 -7.95 -16.13
C GLY A 234 6.68 -6.72 -16.79
N LEU A 235 6.98 -5.53 -16.29
CA LEU A 235 6.49 -4.27 -16.87
C LEU A 235 7.03 -4.03 -18.28
N VAL A 236 8.31 -4.28 -18.51
CA VAL A 236 8.93 -4.18 -19.85
C VAL A 236 8.31 -5.22 -20.80
N ALA A 237 8.07 -6.44 -20.32
CA ALA A 237 7.38 -7.45 -21.12
C ALA A 237 5.98 -7.00 -21.51
N LEU A 238 5.22 -6.32 -20.62
CA LEU A 238 3.91 -5.74 -20.96
C LEU A 238 3.99 -4.73 -22.11
N LEU A 239 5.05 -3.92 -22.17
CA LEU A 239 5.28 -2.96 -23.26
C LEU A 239 5.64 -3.63 -24.57
N ALA A 240 6.35 -4.75 -24.51
CA ALA A 240 6.80 -5.50 -25.70
C ALA A 240 5.72 -6.41 -26.31
N VAL A 241 4.71 -6.78 -25.51
CA VAL A 241 3.66 -7.70 -25.93
C VAL A 241 2.58 -6.94 -26.72
N SER A 242 2.55 -7.14 -28.03
CA SER A 242 1.44 -6.68 -28.88
C SER A 242 0.17 -7.45 -28.52
N ALA A 243 -0.91 -6.77 -28.19
CA ALA A 243 -2.35 -7.15 -28.10
C ALA A 243 -2.78 -8.65 -27.94
N ARG A 244 -1.87 -9.59 -27.77
CA ARG A 244 -2.20 -10.99 -27.49
C ARG A 244 -2.52 -11.16 -26.01
N LYS A 245 -3.81 -11.31 -25.71
CA LYS A 245 -4.35 -11.45 -24.36
C LYS A 245 -3.54 -12.39 -23.46
N VAL A 246 -3.22 -13.59 -23.94
CA VAL A 246 -2.48 -14.62 -23.18
C VAL A 246 -1.08 -14.12 -22.77
N LEU A 247 -0.40 -13.40 -23.65
CA LEU A 247 0.93 -12.85 -23.34
C LEU A 247 0.87 -11.68 -22.38
N LEU A 248 -0.17 -10.84 -22.46
CA LEU A 248 -0.41 -9.76 -21.49
C LEU A 248 -0.63 -10.34 -20.10
N THR A 249 -1.51 -11.34 -19.98
CA THR A 249 -1.80 -12.02 -18.71
C THR A 249 -0.55 -12.73 -18.15
N ALA A 250 0.25 -13.36 -19.03
CA ALA A 250 1.50 -13.99 -18.62
C ALA A 250 2.55 -12.98 -18.12
N ALA A 251 2.65 -11.80 -18.75
CA ALA A 251 3.57 -10.75 -18.33
C ALA A 251 3.19 -10.10 -16.98
N LEU A 252 1.91 -10.20 -16.57
CA LEU A 252 1.47 -9.77 -15.25
C LEU A 252 2.03 -10.63 -14.11
N VAL A 253 2.35 -11.90 -14.38
CA VAL A 253 2.89 -12.82 -13.36
C VAL A 253 4.21 -12.32 -12.79
N PRO A 254 5.27 -12.04 -13.56
CA PRO A 254 6.50 -11.50 -13.02
C PRO A 254 6.30 -10.11 -12.41
N ALA A 255 5.43 -9.25 -12.96
CA ALA A 255 5.14 -7.96 -12.36
C ALA A 255 4.61 -8.10 -10.92
N GLY A 256 3.64 -8.99 -10.69
CA GLY A 256 3.07 -9.25 -9.37
C GLY A 256 4.03 -9.98 -8.43
N THR A 257 4.65 -11.07 -8.88
CA THR A 257 5.57 -11.86 -8.04
C THR A 257 6.76 -11.05 -7.55
N GLY A 258 7.28 -10.15 -8.38
CA GLY A 258 8.35 -9.24 -7.99
C GLY A 258 7.93 -8.32 -6.84
N LEU A 259 6.69 -7.79 -6.87
CA LEU A 259 6.16 -6.98 -5.77
C LEU A 259 5.99 -7.80 -4.49
N GLY A 260 5.50 -9.05 -4.60
CA GLY A 260 5.42 -9.98 -3.48
C GLY A 260 6.76 -10.27 -2.83
N LEU A 261 7.85 -10.32 -3.61
CA LEU A 261 9.21 -10.46 -3.09
C LEU A 261 9.71 -9.18 -2.42
N ALA A 262 9.48 -8.01 -3.01
CA ALA A 262 10.07 -6.76 -2.55
C ALA A 262 9.38 -6.20 -1.30
N VAL A 263 8.04 -6.14 -1.27
CA VAL A 263 7.28 -5.38 -0.27
C VAL A 263 7.52 -5.84 1.17
N PRO A 264 7.48 -7.15 1.53
CA PRO A 264 7.75 -7.56 2.91
C PRO A 264 9.15 -7.18 3.37
N SER A 265 10.14 -7.29 2.49
CA SER A 265 11.53 -6.95 2.81
C SER A 265 11.75 -5.46 2.94
N VAL A 266 11.06 -4.61 2.18
CA VAL A 266 11.07 -3.15 2.37
C VAL A 266 10.55 -2.80 3.77
N ILE A 267 9.46 -3.45 4.22
CA ILE A 267 8.91 -3.26 5.57
C ILE A 267 9.94 -3.67 6.63
N ILE A 268 10.58 -4.83 6.45
CA ILE A 268 11.60 -5.34 7.39
C ILE A 268 12.76 -4.35 7.50
N VAL A 269 13.33 -3.95 6.37
CA VAL A 269 14.48 -3.01 6.31
C VAL A 269 14.11 -1.65 6.93
N LEU A 270 12.91 -1.16 6.67
CA LEU A 270 12.43 0.08 7.27
C LEU A 270 12.32 -0.03 8.80
N LEU A 271 11.66 -1.09 9.28
CA LEU A 271 11.45 -1.30 10.72
C LEU A 271 12.75 -1.60 11.46
N ASP A 272 13.75 -2.18 10.82
CA ASP A 272 15.08 -2.43 11.41
C ASP A 272 15.94 -1.17 11.46
N ALA A 273 15.69 -0.20 10.58
CA ALA A 273 16.43 1.06 10.53
C ALA A 273 16.02 2.09 11.59
N ILE A 274 14.99 1.79 12.39
CA ILE A 274 14.40 2.73 13.36
C ILE A 274 14.20 2.07 14.73
N PRO A 275 14.16 2.85 15.83
CA PRO A 275 13.82 2.36 17.15
C PRO A 275 12.44 1.70 17.21
N ALA A 276 12.28 0.68 18.06
CA ALA A 276 11.04 -0.10 18.16
C ALA A 276 9.82 0.73 18.59
N ASP A 277 10.05 1.79 19.36
CA ASP A 277 9.00 2.71 19.82
C ASP A 277 8.48 3.65 18.71
N GLN A 278 9.20 3.79 17.61
CA GLN A 278 8.81 4.56 16.44
C GLN A 278 8.28 3.69 15.29
N ALA A 279 8.17 2.37 15.47
CA ALA A 279 7.77 1.43 14.45
C ALA A 279 6.37 1.74 13.84
N GLY A 280 5.41 2.13 14.69
CA GLY A 280 4.06 2.49 14.24
C GLY A 280 4.07 3.72 13.34
N MET A 281 4.84 4.73 13.69
CA MET A 281 5.00 5.95 12.89
C MET A 281 5.64 5.65 11.53
N ALA A 282 6.73 4.90 11.49
CA ALA A 282 7.38 4.56 10.23
C ALA A 282 6.52 3.65 9.33
N ALA A 283 5.76 2.71 9.93
CA ALA A 283 4.77 1.94 9.21
C ALA A 283 3.66 2.83 8.63
N GLY A 284 3.21 3.82 9.39
CA GLY A 284 2.26 4.83 8.95
C GLY A 284 2.79 5.67 7.78
N LEU A 285 4.02 6.16 7.88
CA LEU A 285 4.70 6.92 6.83
C LEU A 285 4.83 6.12 5.54
N LEU A 286 5.29 4.87 5.62
CA LEU A 286 5.38 3.98 4.46
C LEU A 286 4.01 3.74 3.83
N ASN A 287 2.99 3.48 4.66
CA ASN A 287 1.64 3.24 4.17
C ASN A 287 1.03 4.49 3.52
N SER A 288 1.20 5.68 4.10
CA SER A 288 0.76 6.94 3.52
C SER A 288 1.45 7.19 2.17
N SER A 289 2.77 6.98 2.08
CA SER A 289 3.52 7.10 0.83
C SER A 289 2.98 6.14 -0.25
N ARG A 290 2.70 4.89 0.11
CA ARG A 290 2.10 3.89 -0.78
C ARG A 290 0.73 4.32 -1.28
N GLN A 291 -0.12 4.84 -0.40
CA GLN A 291 -1.47 5.30 -0.76
C GLN A 291 -1.43 6.51 -1.70
N VAL A 292 -0.56 7.47 -1.43
CA VAL A 292 -0.33 8.61 -2.33
C VAL A 292 0.13 8.12 -3.71
N GLY A 293 1.07 7.16 -3.76
CA GLY A 293 1.51 6.55 -5.01
C GLY A 293 0.38 5.91 -5.80
N GLY A 294 -0.48 5.12 -5.13
CA GLY A 294 -1.65 4.50 -5.76
C GLY A 294 -2.67 5.51 -6.29
N THR A 295 -2.97 6.55 -5.51
CA THR A 295 -3.90 7.62 -5.91
C THR A 295 -3.38 8.39 -7.12
N LEU A 296 -2.10 8.77 -7.10
CA LEU A 296 -1.48 9.48 -8.22
C LEU A 296 -1.46 8.63 -9.49
N ALA A 297 -1.20 7.32 -9.37
CA ALA A 297 -1.23 6.42 -10.51
C ALA A 297 -2.60 6.41 -11.19
N VAL A 298 -3.66 6.16 -10.40
CA VAL A 298 -5.03 6.13 -10.94
C VAL A 298 -5.37 7.45 -11.63
N ALA A 299 -5.05 8.58 -11.02
CA ALA A 299 -5.43 9.87 -11.55
C ALA A 299 -4.62 10.31 -12.78
N VAL A 300 -3.33 9.94 -12.87
CA VAL A 300 -2.50 10.22 -14.07
C VAL A 300 -2.97 9.39 -15.26
N PHE A 301 -3.37 8.13 -15.04
CA PHE A 301 -3.79 7.23 -16.10
C PHE A 301 -5.30 7.28 -16.39
N ALA A 302 -6.11 8.04 -15.64
CA ALA A 302 -7.53 8.25 -15.92
C ALA A 302 -7.80 9.14 -17.14
N ARG A 303 -6.77 9.72 -17.74
CA ARG A 303 -6.82 10.45 -19.02
C ARG A 303 -6.84 9.45 -20.17
#